data_44af5d1df2a65d5ea34e82f074195ed5
#
_entry.id   44af5d1df2a65d5ea34e82f074195ed5
#
_cell.length_a   1.000
_cell.length_b   1.000
_cell.length_c   1.000
_cell.angle_alpha   90.00
_cell.angle_beta   90.00
_cell.angle_gamma   90.00
#
_symmetry.space_group_name_H-M   'P 1'
#
loop_
_entity.id
_entity.type
_entity.pdbx_description
1 polymer ?
#
loop_
_entity_poly.entity_id
_entity_poly.type
_entity_poly.pdbx_seq_one_letter_code
_entity_poly.pdbx_strand_id
1 'polypeptide(L)' 'MVGTFYRSSSPTTAPFVDIGDQVAAGQTLCILEAMKLMNELGSDVDGVVRQVLAENGAAVEYGQPLFAIEQA' A
#
# COMPACT_ATOMS: atom_id res chain seq x y z
N MET A 1 5.33 13.56 9.48
CA MET A 1 5.29 12.11 9.19
C MET A 1 3.88 11.59 9.34
N VAL A 2 3.41 10.79 8.40
CA VAL A 2 2.06 10.23 8.46
C VAL A 2 2.03 8.91 9.22
N GLY A 3 3.00 8.03 9.00
CA GLY A 3 3.02 6.77 9.69
C GLY A 3 4.04 5.80 9.15
N THR A 4 3.85 4.52 9.46
CA THR A 4 4.70 3.43 9.01
C THR A 4 3.94 2.61 7.97
N PHE A 5 4.62 2.30 6.87
CA PHE A 5 4.06 1.56 5.75
C PHE A 5 4.25 0.07 5.95
N TYR A 6 3.17 -0.71 5.81
CA TYR A 6 3.23 -2.16 5.85
C TYR A 6 2.52 -2.74 4.63
N ARG A 7 3.16 -3.72 3.99
CA ARG A 7 2.62 -4.38 2.80
C ARG A 7 1.60 -5.47 3.15
N SER A 8 1.57 -5.89 4.40
CA SER A 8 0.71 -6.99 4.86
C SER A 8 0.19 -6.69 6.26
N SER A 9 -0.79 -7.48 6.70
CA SER A 9 -1.39 -7.30 8.03
C SER A 9 -0.50 -7.82 9.16
N SER A 10 0.48 -8.66 8.85
CA SER A 10 1.43 -9.17 9.86
C SER A 10 2.70 -9.64 9.15
N PRO A 11 3.83 -9.81 9.91
CA PRO A 11 5.08 -10.24 9.29
C PRO A 11 5.01 -11.62 8.62
N THR A 12 4.06 -12.46 9.03
CA THR A 12 3.94 -13.82 8.50
C THR A 12 2.87 -13.95 7.42
N THR A 13 2.20 -12.85 7.09
CA THR A 13 1.13 -12.85 6.08
C THR A 13 1.69 -12.31 4.76
N ALA A 14 1.24 -12.88 3.64
CA ALA A 14 1.63 -12.41 2.32
C ALA A 14 1.20 -10.95 2.11
N PRO A 15 1.93 -10.18 1.28
CA PRO A 15 1.52 -8.81 0.95
C PRO A 15 0.13 -8.78 0.34
N PHE A 16 -0.60 -7.67 0.56
CA PHE A 16 -1.92 -7.50 -0.05
C PHE A 16 -1.85 -7.52 -1.57
N VAL A 17 -0.81 -6.90 -2.13
CA VAL A 17 -0.58 -6.89 -3.58
C VAL A 17 0.91 -6.96 -3.86
N ASP A 18 1.25 -7.40 -5.08
CA ASP A 18 2.61 -7.43 -5.56
C ASP A 18 2.67 -6.86 -6.97
N ILE A 19 3.88 -6.61 -7.45
CA ILE A 19 4.09 -6.10 -8.81
C ILE A 19 3.47 -7.08 -9.81
N GLY A 20 2.67 -6.57 -10.73
CA GLY A 20 1.97 -7.36 -11.72
C GLY A 20 0.54 -7.72 -11.35
N ASP A 21 0.13 -7.51 -10.11
CA ASP A 21 -1.23 -7.83 -9.69
C ASP A 21 -2.23 -6.83 -10.25
N GLN A 22 -3.40 -7.34 -10.63
CA GLN A 22 -4.53 -6.50 -10.97
C GLN A 22 -5.22 -6.06 -9.68
N VAL A 23 -5.62 -4.80 -9.62
CA VAL A 23 -6.34 -4.24 -8.49
C VAL A 23 -7.59 -3.53 -8.97
N ALA A 24 -8.59 -3.51 -8.11
CA ALA A 24 -9.83 -2.78 -8.34
C ALA A 24 -9.90 -1.58 -7.41
N ALA A 25 -10.62 -0.55 -7.81
CA ALA A 25 -10.87 0.60 -6.95
C ALA A 25 -11.47 0.15 -5.63
N GLY A 26 -10.91 0.62 -4.51
CA GLY A 26 -11.32 0.23 -3.17
C GLY A 26 -10.60 -0.98 -2.60
N GLN A 27 -9.87 -1.73 -3.43
CA GLN A 27 -9.12 -2.89 -2.95
C GLN A 27 -7.95 -2.43 -2.07
N THR A 28 -7.78 -3.09 -0.92
CA THR A 28 -6.70 -2.76 0.01
C THR A 28 -5.33 -3.04 -0.60
N LEU A 29 -4.46 -2.03 -0.56
CA LEU A 29 -3.09 -2.12 -1.08
C LEU A 29 -2.06 -2.28 0.03
N CYS A 30 -2.29 -1.63 1.15
CA CYS A 30 -1.32 -1.62 2.25
C CYS A 30 -1.99 -1.15 3.53
N ILE A 31 -1.22 -1.17 4.60
CA ILE A 31 -1.62 -0.61 5.89
C ILE A 31 -0.67 0.53 6.24
N LEU A 32 -1.22 1.62 6.75
CA LEU A 32 -0.46 2.70 7.36
C LEU A 32 -0.76 2.72 8.84
N GLU A 33 0.26 2.50 9.65
CA GLU A 33 0.16 2.63 11.10
C GLU A 33 0.51 4.04 11.50
N ALA A 34 -0.44 4.74 12.11
CA ALA A 34 -0.24 6.10 12.61
C ALA A 34 -1.00 6.27 13.90
N MET A 35 -0.37 6.87 14.91
CA MET A 35 -1.00 7.18 16.19
C MET A 35 -1.67 5.95 16.82
N LYS A 36 -1.00 4.81 16.74
CA LYS A 36 -1.46 3.51 17.29
C LYS A 36 -2.69 2.93 16.59
N LEU A 37 -3.02 3.45 15.40
CA LEU A 37 -4.11 2.95 14.58
C LEU A 37 -3.55 2.33 13.31
N MET A 38 -4.14 1.19 12.93
CA MET A 38 -3.80 0.51 11.68
C MET A 38 -4.85 0.87 10.64
N ASN A 39 -4.49 1.68 9.67
CA ASN A 39 -5.41 2.16 8.64
C ASN A 39 -5.14 1.42 7.33
N GLU A 40 -6.18 0.81 6.75
CA GLU A 40 -6.07 0.19 5.44
C GLU A 40 -6.20 1.26 4.37
N LEU A 41 -5.31 1.21 3.38
CA LEU A 41 -5.31 2.14 2.27
C LEU A 41 -5.71 1.38 1.00
N GLY A 42 -6.75 1.84 0.36
CA GLY A 42 -7.27 1.22 -0.85
C GLY A 42 -6.81 1.91 -2.12
N SER A 43 -6.92 1.19 -3.23
CA SER A 43 -6.64 1.75 -4.54
C SER A 43 -7.73 2.74 -4.95
N ASP A 44 -7.33 3.84 -5.57
CA ASP A 44 -8.29 4.82 -6.11
C ASP A 44 -8.80 4.42 -7.49
N VAL A 45 -8.14 3.48 -8.14
CA VAL A 45 -8.40 3.15 -9.54
C VAL A 45 -8.34 1.65 -9.77
N ASP A 46 -8.92 1.21 -10.88
CA ASP A 46 -8.70 -0.14 -11.42
C ASP A 46 -7.40 -0.10 -12.23
N GLY A 47 -6.58 -1.11 -12.08
CA GLY A 47 -5.34 -1.15 -12.86
C GLY A 47 -4.42 -2.29 -12.45
N VAL A 48 -3.15 -2.14 -12.80
CA VAL A 48 -2.11 -3.13 -12.51
C VAL A 48 -0.99 -2.47 -11.73
N VAL A 49 -0.57 -3.10 -10.65
CA VAL A 49 0.55 -2.60 -9.84
C VAL A 49 1.84 -2.76 -10.64
N ARG A 50 2.50 -1.64 -10.92
CA ARG A 50 3.77 -1.65 -11.67
C ARG A 50 4.98 -1.52 -10.77
N GLN A 51 4.86 -0.77 -9.68
CA GLN A 51 5.96 -0.58 -8.72
C GLN A 51 5.39 -0.43 -7.31
N VAL A 52 6.17 -0.89 -6.34
CA VAL A 52 5.94 -0.59 -4.93
C VAL A 52 7.08 0.34 -4.52
N LEU A 53 6.75 1.58 -4.23
CA LEU A 53 7.73 2.66 -4.08
C LEU A 53 8.18 2.87 -2.65
N ALA A 54 7.47 2.31 -1.66
CA ALA A 54 7.85 2.38 -0.26
C ALA A 54 8.29 1.00 0.22
N GLU A 55 9.21 0.99 1.18
CA GLU A 55 9.68 -0.26 1.77
C GLU A 55 8.81 -0.66 2.95
N ASN A 56 8.60 -1.97 3.10
CA ASN A 56 7.84 -2.51 4.23
C ASN A 56 8.53 -2.12 5.55
N GLY A 57 7.77 -1.55 6.46
CA GLY A 57 8.28 -1.09 7.75
C GLY A 57 8.91 0.30 7.73
N ALA A 58 8.93 0.97 6.59
CA ALA A 58 9.53 2.31 6.48
C ALA A 58 8.55 3.40 6.90
N ALA A 59 9.09 4.50 7.40
CA ALA A 59 8.31 5.70 7.69
C ALA A 59 7.94 6.38 6.37
N VAL A 60 6.71 6.84 6.26
CA VAL A 60 6.22 7.55 5.07
C VAL A 60 5.58 8.86 5.48
N GLU A 61 5.51 9.79 4.54
CA GLU A 61 5.01 11.13 4.78
C GLU A 61 3.83 11.45 3.88
N TYR A 62 3.10 12.50 4.23
CA TYR A 62 1.98 12.99 3.44
C TYR A 62 2.45 13.35 2.04
N GLY A 63 1.72 12.88 1.04
CA GLY A 63 2.05 13.15 -0.36
C GLY A 63 3.14 12.25 -0.95
N GLN A 64 3.73 11.39 -0.16
CA GLN A 64 4.76 10.47 -0.65
C GLN A 64 4.12 9.38 -1.52
N PRO A 65 4.64 9.12 -2.74
CA PRO A 65 4.14 8.02 -3.56
C PRO A 65 4.44 6.67 -2.92
N LEU A 66 3.45 5.79 -2.87
CA LEU A 66 3.60 4.44 -2.30
C LEU A 66 3.58 3.36 -3.36
N PHE A 67 2.76 3.52 -4.38
CA PHE A 67 2.60 2.57 -5.48
C PHE A 67 2.53 3.31 -6.80
N ALA A 68 2.99 2.66 -7.86
CA ALA A 68 2.72 3.09 -9.22
C ALA A 68 1.74 2.08 -9.83
N ILE A 69 0.56 2.55 -10.21
CA ILE A 69 -0.49 1.71 -10.77
C ILE A 69 -0.79 2.19 -12.17
N GLU A 70 -0.69 1.27 -13.13
CA GLU A 70 -1.09 1.56 -14.50
C GLU A 70 -2.59 1.40 -14.58
N GLN A 71 -3.29 2.51 -14.78
CA GLN A 71 -4.74 2.54 -14.79
C GLN A 71 -5.29 1.80 -16.01
N ALA A 72 -6.30 1.01 -15.77
CA ALA A 72 -6.95 0.24 -16.82
C ALA A 72 -7.77 1.13 -17.75
#